data_227a29aef173c196dc182cf94f041c95
#
_entry.id   227a29aef173c196dc182cf94f041c95
#
_cell.length_a   1.000
_cell.length_b   1.000
_cell.length_c   1.000
_cell.angle_alpha   90.00
_cell.angle_beta   90.00
_cell.angle_gamma   90.00
#
_symmetry.space_group_name_H-M   'P 1'
#
loop_
_entity.id
_entity.type
_entity.pdbx_description
1 polymer ?
#
loop_
_entity_poly.entity_id
_entity_poly.type
_entity_poly.pdbx_seq_one_letter_code
_entity_poly.pdbx_strand_id
1 'polypeptide(L)'
;MSQVTPLPGATPDSAFSSTKRAAYTGFVVQAIVNNLAPLLFIIFHTQFHIPVGQLGLIASLNFGIQLLTDLVAMFVVDRIGYRVPVVLAHVLAAAGLVLMAVLPSALGDPFVGLCLAVVVYAVGGGLLEVLISPIVEHLPTPAHQKASAMALLHSFYCWGQLAVVVGTTALLAVIGQGNWTYLPVLWAIVPLINTFVFLKVPMPKTVSEEDKTPMRHLLGTPLFLAALVLMMTGGAAELTMVQWSSFFAEQGIGVSKEMGDLLGPGLFALLMGIGRFSYGVWGQRLDLRHLLIVTSLGAGICYVIAATSSNAIVSLLACALCGIMICLLWPGTFSLTAAKFPMGGAAMFAILALAGDAGGTAGPALAGGLADASTGVLEPIARALPSDGGSGLRPALLLCALVPFIFCVTVWRFRPAPAPLISDDSAREPAA
;
A
#
# COMPACT_ATOMS: atom_id res chain seq x y z
N MET A 1 25.69 -13.14 -19.61
CA MET A 1 25.32 -13.44 -18.19
C MET A 1 24.54 -14.72 -18.17
N SER A 2 25.03 -15.76 -17.49
CA SER A 2 24.55 -17.14 -17.56
C SER A 2 23.09 -17.26 -17.10
N GLN A 3 22.28 -17.79 -18.01
CA GLN A 3 20.93 -18.28 -17.69
C GLN A 3 21.09 -19.46 -16.72
N VAL A 4 20.56 -19.35 -15.52
CA VAL A 4 20.44 -20.51 -14.62
C VAL A 4 19.34 -21.39 -15.20
N THR A 5 19.73 -22.45 -15.88
CA THR A 5 18.81 -23.51 -16.34
C THR A 5 18.26 -24.18 -15.08
N PRO A 6 16.94 -24.35 -14.93
CA PRO A 6 16.37 -25.07 -13.79
C PRO A 6 16.92 -26.51 -13.74
N LEU A 7 17.21 -27.00 -12.56
CA LEU A 7 17.60 -28.38 -12.36
C LEU A 7 16.51 -29.32 -12.93
N PRO A 8 16.89 -30.43 -13.59
CA PRO A 8 15.92 -31.39 -14.12
C PRO A 8 15.05 -31.94 -12.98
N GLY A 9 13.72 -31.73 -13.07
CA GLY A 9 12.75 -32.21 -12.07
C GLY A 9 12.18 -31.15 -11.12
N ALA A 10 12.66 -29.91 -11.13
CA ALA A 10 12.04 -28.83 -10.36
C ALA A 10 10.75 -28.36 -11.06
N THR A 11 9.63 -28.34 -10.35
CA THR A 11 8.41 -27.66 -10.85
C THR A 11 8.70 -26.16 -11.02
N PRO A 12 8.10 -25.48 -12.01
CA PRO A 12 8.32 -24.04 -12.22
C PRO A 12 8.11 -23.20 -10.96
N ASP A 13 7.22 -23.63 -10.08
CA ASP A 13 6.89 -22.98 -8.81
C ASP A 13 8.03 -23.09 -7.78
N SER A 14 8.77 -24.21 -7.77
CA SER A 14 9.91 -24.41 -6.86
C SER A 14 11.12 -23.56 -7.27
N ALA A 15 11.31 -23.30 -8.56
CA ALA A 15 12.43 -22.51 -9.07
C ALA A 15 12.38 -21.03 -8.62
N PHE A 16 11.18 -20.46 -8.44
CA PHE A 16 10.98 -19.08 -8.04
C PHE A 16 10.56 -18.89 -6.57
N SER A 17 10.57 -19.94 -5.77
CA SER A 17 10.19 -19.86 -4.35
C SER A 17 11.07 -18.89 -3.55
N SER A 18 12.37 -18.80 -3.88
CA SER A 18 13.30 -17.84 -3.29
C SER A 18 12.98 -16.39 -3.71
N THR A 19 12.56 -16.16 -4.96
CA THR A 19 12.14 -14.86 -5.46
C THR A 19 10.85 -14.40 -4.79
N LYS A 20 9.87 -15.29 -4.60
CA LYS A 20 8.64 -15.00 -3.85
C LYS A 20 8.97 -14.55 -2.42
N ARG A 21 9.85 -15.28 -1.70
CA ARG A 21 10.27 -14.91 -0.34
C ARG A 21 11.00 -13.57 -0.31
N ALA A 22 11.89 -13.32 -1.27
CA ALA A 22 12.56 -12.02 -1.40
C ALA A 22 11.57 -10.88 -1.65
N ALA A 23 10.55 -11.10 -2.48
CA ALA A 23 9.49 -10.14 -2.72
C ALA A 23 8.65 -9.86 -1.45
N TYR A 24 8.31 -10.88 -0.67
CA TYR A 24 7.61 -10.70 0.62
C TYR A 24 8.44 -9.84 1.58
N THR A 25 9.76 -10.12 1.68
CA THR A 25 10.68 -9.27 2.46
C THR A 25 10.77 -7.86 1.89
N GLY A 26 10.67 -7.68 0.56
CA GLY A 26 10.63 -6.37 -0.08
C GLY A 26 9.47 -5.51 0.43
N PHE A 27 8.26 -6.07 0.59
CA PHE A 27 7.14 -5.34 1.19
C PHE A 27 7.30 -5.08 2.71
N VAL A 28 8.01 -5.95 3.43
CA VAL A 28 8.42 -5.63 4.81
C VAL A 28 9.38 -4.43 4.82
N VAL A 29 10.32 -4.36 3.88
CA VAL A 29 11.23 -3.20 3.73
C VAL A 29 10.45 -1.93 3.41
N GLN A 30 9.45 -2.00 2.52
CA GLN A 30 8.54 -0.89 2.23
C GLN A 30 7.83 -0.41 3.51
N ALA A 31 7.33 -1.34 4.32
CA ALA A 31 6.68 -1.01 5.58
C ALA A 31 7.64 -0.33 6.57
N ILE A 32 8.91 -0.77 6.64
CA ILE A 32 9.94 -0.12 7.47
C ILE A 32 10.14 1.33 7.02
N VAL A 33 10.34 1.55 5.73
CA VAL A 33 10.57 2.87 5.13
C VAL A 33 9.41 3.83 5.43
N ASN A 34 8.17 3.35 5.33
CA ASN A 34 7.00 4.20 5.47
C ASN A 34 6.60 4.47 6.93
N ASN A 35 6.95 3.58 7.87
CA ASN A 35 6.40 3.65 9.22
C ASN A 35 7.41 3.96 10.32
N LEU A 36 8.73 3.84 10.08
CA LEU A 36 9.72 4.03 11.14
C LEU A 36 9.84 5.50 11.59
N ALA A 37 9.96 6.44 10.65
CA ALA A 37 10.16 7.86 10.97
C ALA A 37 9.02 8.45 11.82
N PRO A 38 7.72 8.21 11.51
CA PRO A 38 6.61 8.69 12.33
C PRO A 38 6.65 8.21 13.79
N LEU A 39 7.12 7.00 14.05
CA LEU A 39 7.26 6.47 15.41
C LEU A 39 8.31 7.23 16.25
N LEU A 40 9.26 7.89 15.56
CA LEU A 40 10.34 8.65 16.19
C LEU A 40 10.03 10.15 16.29
N PHE A 41 8.89 10.64 15.81
CA PHE A 41 8.57 12.07 15.75
C PHE A 41 8.58 12.74 17.14
N ILE A 42 8.11 12.07 18.17
CA ILE A 42 8.15 12.63 19.53
C ILE A 42 9.61 12.83 19.99
N ILE A 43 10.49 11.92 19.63
CA ILE A 43 11.92 12.00 19.95
C ILE A 43 12.56 13.15 19.16
N PHE A 44 12.25 13.28 17.89
CA PHE A 44 12.75 14.37 17.06
C PHE A 44 12.26 15.74 17.57
N HIS A 45 11.01 15.81 18.03
CA HIS A 45 10.45 17.01 18.62
C HIS A 45 11.14 17.37 19.94
N THR A 46 11.31 16.42 20.85
CA THR A 46 11.85 16.67 22.19
C THR A 46 13.37 16.83 22.21
N GLN A 47 14.10 16.01 21.42
CA GLN A 47 15.57 16.01 21.42
C GLN A 47 16.15 17.09 20.52
N PHE A 48 15.58 17.32 19.35
CA PHE A 48 16.09 18.28 18.35
C PHE A 48 15.27 19.56 18.27
N HIS A 49 14.22 19.70 19.08
CA HIS A 49 13.31 20.85 19.09
C HIS A 49 12.66 21.13 17.73
N ILE A 50 12.46 20.09 16.88
CA ILE A 50 11.85 20.20 15.57
C ILE A 50 10.35 20.48 15.75
N PRO A 51 9.81 21.59 15.17
CA PRO A 51 8.39 21.92 15.28
C PRO A 51 7.50 20.83 14.65
N VAL A 52 6.30 20.63 15.20
CA VAL A 52 5.35 19.61 14.71
C VAL A 52 5.03 19.75 13.22
N GLY A 53 4.89 21.00 12.73
CA GLY A 53 4.69 21.26 11.31
C GLY A 53 5.84 20.74 10.42
N GLN A 54 7.08 20.83 10.89
CA GLN A 54 8.24 20.27 10.16
C GLN A 54 8.27 18.74 10.20
N LEU A 55 7.79 18.10 11.27
CA LEU A 55 7.63 16.64 11.32
C LEU A 55 6.63 16.15 10.28
N GLY A 56 5.53 16.89 10.09
CA GLY A 56 4.58 16.63 9.02
C GLY A 56 5.20 16.74 7.62
N LEU A 57 6.12 17.71 7.42
CA LEU A 57 6.86 17.83 6.15
C LEU A 57 7.78 16.64 5.89
N ILE A 58 8.37 16.02 6.93
CA ILE A 58 9.18 14.80 6.79
C ILE A 58 8.31 13.67 6.22
N ALA A 59 7.10 13.46 6.74
CA ALA A 59 6.17 12.46 6.22
C ALA A 59 5.75 12.77 4.78
N SER A 60 5.40 14.03 4.51
CA SER A 60 5.02 14.47 3.15
C SER A 60 6.16 14.31 2.16
N LEU A 61 7.40 14.59 2.57
CA LEU A 61 8.59 14.41 1.75
C LEU A 61 8.79 12.94 1.37
N ASN A 62 8.58 12.00 2.31
CA ASN A 62 8.68 10.57 2.02
C ASN A 62 7.73 10.16 0.87
N PHE A 63 6.44 10.46 0.98
CA PHE A 63 5.48 10.10 -0.05
C PHE A 63 5.66 10.90 -1.35
N GLY A 64 6.01 12.19 -1.26
CA GLY A 64 6.30 13.01 -2.43
C GLY A 64 7.49 12.50 -3.26
N ILE A 65 8.56 12.02 -2.60
CA ILE A 65 9.71 11.42 -3.29
C ILE A 65 9.34 10.05 -3.86
N GLN A 66 8.53 9.23 -3.16
CA GLN A 66 8.03 7.97 -3.72
C GLN A 66 7.23 8.22 -5.00
N LEU A 67 6.28 9.15 -4.97
CA LEU A 67 5.50 9.55 -6.14
C LEU A 67 6.39 9.96 -7.35
N LEU A 68 7.41 10.78 -7.10
CA LEU A 68 8.38 11.16 -8.16
C LEU A 68 9.17 9.96 -8.67
N THR A 69 9.53 9.04 -7.77
CA THR A 69 10.25 7.82 -8.12
C THR A 69 9.41 6.90 -8.99
N ASP A 70 8.11 6.77 -8.70
CA ASP A 70 7.16 5.99 -9.48
C ASP A 70 7.04 6.52 -10.91
N LEU A 71 6.96 7.85 -11.06
CA LEU A 71 6.96 8.51 -12.37
C LEU A 71 8.23 8.20 -13.17
N VAL A 72 9.40 8.23 -12.54
CA VAL A 72 10.67 7.91 -13.21
C VAL A 72 10.77 6.42 -13.53
N ALA A 73 10.39 5.56 -12.58
CA ALA A 73 10.43 4.11 -12.71
C ALA A 73 9.60 3.61 -13.90
N MET A 74 8.47 4.24 -14.17
CA MET A 74 7.59 3.95 -15.31
C MET A 74 8.32 3.95 -16.66
N PHE A 75 9.33 4.80 -16.83
CA PHE A 75 10.07 4.93 -18.10
C PHE A 75 11.35 4.08 -18.13
N VAL A 76 11.86 3.67 -16.98
CA VAL A 76 13.22 3.12 -16.87
C VAL A 76 13.20 1.61 -16.61
N VAL A 77 12.32 1.13 -15.72
CA VAL A 77 12.34 -0.25 -15.20
C VAL A 77 12.25 -1.30 -16.29
N ASP A 78 11.32 -1.12 -17.22
CA ASP A 78 11.11 -2.11 -18.28
C ASP A 78 12.30 -2.23 -19.24
N ARG A 79 13.11 -1.16 -19.38
CA ARG A 79 14.29 -1.16 -20.25
C ARG A 79 15.50 -1.85 -19.63
N ILE A 80 15.69 -1.70 -18.31
CA ILE A 80 16.87 -2.22 -17.61
C ILE A 80 16.59 -3.55 -16.89
N GLY A 81 15.32 -3.99 -16.86
CA GLY A 81 14.89 -5.20 -16.17
C GLY A 81 14.75 -5.01 -14.65
N TYR A 82 14.15 -5.99 -13.98
CA TYR A 82 13.79 -5.88 -12.56
C TYR A 82 14.98 -5.93 -11.60
N ARG A 83 16.07 -6.66 -11.93
CA ARG A 83 17.16 -6.94 -10.98
C ARG A 83 17.87 -5.70 -10.50
N VAL A 84 18.31 -4.86 -11.42
CA VAL A 84 19.11 -3.65 -11.08
C VAL A 84 18.28 -2.70 -10.21
N PRO A 85 17.05 -2.31 -10.59
CA PRO A 85 16.26 -1.38 -9.78
C PRO A 85 15.88 -1.94 -8.41
N VAL A 86 15.54 -3.24 -8.29
CA VAL A 86 15.15 -3.81 -6.99
C VAL A 86 16.33 -3.92 -6.03
N VAL A 87 17.53 -4.23 -6.53
CA VAL A 87 18.77 -4.20 -5.73
C VAL A 87 19.07 -2.78 -5.29
N LEU A 88 19.00 -1.80 -6.21
CA LEU A 88 19.20 -0.39 -5.89
C LEU A 88 18.20 0.10 -4.84
N ALA A 89 16.94 -0.28 -4.95
CA ALA A 89 15.89 0.06 -3.99
C ALA A 89 16.26 -0.36 -2.56
N HIS A 90 16.73 -1.60 -2.38
CA HIS A 90 17.12 -2.12 -1.08
C HIS A 90 18.39 -1.45 -0.54
N VAL A 91 19.35 -1.16 -1.42
CA VAL A 91 20.57 -0.43 -1.04
C VAL A 91 20.22 0.98 -0.55
N LEU A 92 19.36 1.70 -1.29
CA LEU A 92 18.94 3.05 -0.91
C LEU A 92 18.10 3.04 0.38
N ALA A 93 17.21 2.06 0.55
CA ALA A 93 16.45 1.89 1.79
C ALA A 93 17.40 1.68 2.98
N ALA A 94 18.37 0.76 2.88
CA ALA A 94 19.36 0.52 3.93
C ALA A 94 20.23 1.76 4.21
N ALA A 95 20.74 2.39 3.16
CA ALA A 95 21.60 3.58 3.29
C ALA A 95 20.82 4.74 3.94
N GLY A 96 19.60 5.04 3.49
CA GLY A 96 18.80 6.12 4.05
C GLY A 96 18.42 5.88 5.52
N LEU A 97 18.15 4.63 5.92
CA LEU A 97 17.93 4.30 7.33
C LEU A 97 19.20 4.53 8.18
N VAL A 98 20.37 4.13 7.69
CA VAL A 98 21.64 4.42 8.38
C VAL A 98 21.89 5.93 8.45
N LEU A 99 21.66 6.66 7.35
CA LEU A 99 21.78 8.12 7.32
C LEU A 99 20.82 8.81 8.31
N MET A 100 19.62 8.27 8.53
CA MET A 100 18.67 8.77 9.55
C MET A 100 19.29 8.71 10.96
N ALA A 101 20.08 7.69 11.27
CA ALA A 101 20.75 7.59 12.56
C ALA A 101 21.92 8.56 12.72
N VAL A 102 22.58 8.96 11.60
CA VAL A 102 23.86 9.69 11.63
C VAL A 102 23.68 11.18 11.31
N LEU A 103 22.96 11.53 10.23
CA LEU A 103 22.93 12.90 9.71
C LEU A 103 22.33 13.94 10.66
N PRO A 104 21.27 13.65 11.45
CA PRO A 104 20.71 14.65 12.36
C PRO A 104 21.69 15.19 13.40
N SER A 105 22.66 14.35 13.80
CA SER A 105 23.71 14.75 14.75
C SER A 105 25.00 15.21 14.07
N ALA A 106 25.22 14.85 12.80
CA ALA A 106 26.42 15.18 12.05
C ALA A 106 26.34 16.54 11.33
N LEU A 107 25.12 16.96 10.99
CA LEU A 107 24.89 18.25 10.33
C LEU A 107 24.51 19.32 11.35
N GLY A 108 24.77 20.58 11.02
CA GLY A 108 24.44 21.73 11.87
C GLY A 108 22.92 21.92 12.07
N ASP A 109 22.10 21.36 11.18
CA ASP A 109 20.65 21.37 11.25
C ASP A 109 20.11 19.93 11.23
N PRO A 110 19.56 19.42 12.37
CA PRO A 110 19.01 18.08 12.45
C PRO A 110 17.83 17.82 11.49
N PHE A 111 17.00 18.83 11.23
CA PHE A 111 15.87 18.72 10.31
C PHE A 111 16.34 18.46 8.87
N VAL A 112 17.33 19.21 8.42
CA VAL A 112 17.96 19.00 7.10
C VAL A 112 18.58 17.59 7.03
N GLY A 113 19.25 17.13 8.10
CA GLY A 113 19.80 15.79 8.19
C GLY A 113 18.73 14.69 8.03
N LEU A 114 17.60 14.84 8.70
CA LEU A 114 16.44 13.94 8.56
C LEU A 114 15.87 13.99 7.14
N CYS A 115 15.67 15.16 6.56
CA CYS A 115 15.15 15.31 5.20
C CYS A 115 16.04 14.62 4.17
N LEU A 116 17.38 14.77 4.26
CA LEU A 116 18.30 14.11 3.36
C LEU A 116 18.25 12.58 3.49
N ALA A 117 18.17 12.06 4.71
CA ALA A 117 18.01 10.64 4.96
C ALA A 117 16.69 10.10 4.36
N VAL A 118 15.61 10.86 4.55
CA VAL A 118 14.27 10.55 4.00
C VAL A 118 14.31 10.48 2.49
N VAL A 119 14.90 11.46 1.82
CA VAL A 119 15.01 11.46 0.34
C VAL A 119 15.68 10.17 -0.14
N VAL A 120 16.75 9.73 0.52
CA VAL A 120 17.50 8.53 0.11
C VAL A 120 16.63 7.27 0.27
N TYR A 121 16.04 7.04 1.45
CA TYR A 121 15.24 5.82 1.63
C TYR A 121 13.89 5.86 0.91
N ALA A 122 13.31 7.05 0.68
CA ALA A 122 12.06 7.20 -0.04
C ALA A 122 12.19 6.85 -1.52
N VAL A 123 13.33 7.17 -2.16
CA VAL A 123 13.62 6.64 -3.51
C VAL A 123 13.64 5.11 -3.49
N GLY A 124 14.25 4.50 -2.45
CA GLY A 124 14.20 3.06 -2.26
C GLY A 124 12.77 2.53 -2.12
N GLY A 125 11.95 3.20 -1.31
CA GLY A 125 10.54 2.87 -1.08
C GLY A 125 9.71 2.90 -2.36
N GLY A 126 9.74 3.99 -3.11
CA GLY A 126 9.01 4.12 -4.38
C GLY A 126 9.42 3.04 -5.39
N LEU A 127 10.73 2.79 -5.56
CA LEU A 127 11.17 1.68 -6.40
C LEU A 127 10.62 0.32 -5.95
N LEU A 128 10.53 0.04 -4.64
CA LEU A 128 9.95 -1.22 -4.15
C LEU A 128 8.47 -1.33 -4.49
N GLU A 129 7.72 -0.25 -4.34
CA GLU A 129 6.29 -0.20 -4.63
C GLU A 129 5.98 -0.57 -6.07
N VAL A 130 6.70 0.04 -7.02
CA VAL A 130 6.53 -0.19 -8.46
C VAL A 130 7.03 -1.57 -8.89
N LEU A 131 8.07 -2.12 -8.23
CA LEU A 131 8.77 -3.32 -8.71
C LEU A 131 8.23 -4.63 -8.15
N ILE A 132 7.87 -4.66 -6.87
CA ILE A 132 7.62 -5.93 -6.18
C ILE A 132 6.35 -6.60 -6.71
N SER A 133 5.29 -5.84 -6.96
CA SER A 133 4.03 -6.36 -7.52
C SER A 133 4.20 -6.95 -8.93
N PRO A 134 4.79 -6.24 -9.92
CA PRO A 134 5.04 -6.84 -11.23
C PRO A 134 6.03 -8.01 -11.21
N ILE A 135 7.03 -8.02 -10.33
CA ILE A 135 7.91 -9.18 -10.18
C ILE A 135 7.07 -10.43 -9.84
N VAL A 136 6.16 -10.34 -8.86
CA VAL A 136 5.32 -11.48 -8.46
C VAL A 136 4.28 -11.84 -9.52
N GLU A 137 3.68 -10.84 -10.19
CA GLU A 137 2.72 -11.06 -11.27
C GLU A 137 3.31 -11.83 -12.46
N HIS A 138 4.59 -11.58 -12.80
CA HIS A 138 5.26 -12.24 -13.91
C HIS A 138 5.92 -13.58 -13.54
N LEU A 139 5.80 -14.03 -12.29
CA LEU A 139 6.20 -15.40 -11.94
C LEU A 139 5.27 -16.43 -12.60
N PRO A 140 5.77 -17.65 -12.89
CA PRO A 140 4.98 -18.72 -13.49
C PRO A 140 3.97 -19.29 -12.48
N THR A 141 2.93 -18.52 -12.18
CA THR A 141 1.84 -18.86 -11.27
C THR A 141 0.57 -19.10 -12.09
N PRO A 142 -0.20 -20.18 -11.83
CA PRO A 142 -1.46 -20.42 -12.50
C PRO A 142 -2.40 -19.20 -12.42
N ALA A 143 -3.12 -18.90 -13.51
CA ALA A 143 -3.94 -17.69 -13.60
C ALA A 143 -4.94 -17.53 -12.43
N HIS A 144 -5.57 -18.65 -12.00
CA HIS A 144 -6.52 -18.65 -10.89
C HIS A 144 -5.87 -18.40 -9.51
N GLN A 145 -4.52 -18.47 -9.40
CA GLN A 145 -3.78 -18.23 -8.16
C GLN A 145 -3.13 -16.84 -8.12
N LYS A 146 -3.06 -16.11 -9.23
CA LYS A 146 -2.37 -14.81 -9.30
C LYS A 146 -2.93 -13.78 -8.33
N ALA A 147 -4.25 -13.65 -8.25
CA ALA A 147 -4.89 -12.73 -7.31
C ALA A 147 -4.60 -13.10 -5.83
N SER A 148 -4.60 -14.39 -5.51
CA SER A 148 -4.23 -14.88 -4.18
C SER A 148 -2.76 -14.61 -3.86
N ALA A 149 -1.86 -14.84 -4.83
CA ALA A 149 -0.43 -14.54 -4.67
C ALA A 149 -0.18 -13.04 -4.45
N MET A 150 -0.91 -12.17 -5.16
CA MET A 150 -0.83 -10.72 -5.00
C MET A 150 -1.35 -10.28 -3.61
N ALA A 151 -2.49 -10.80 -3.17
CA ALA A 151 -3.03 -10.49 -1.84
C ALA A 151 -2.10 -10.98 -0.71
N LEU A 152 -1.53 -12.19 -0.85
CA LEU A 152 -0.54 -12.70 0.10
C LEU A 152 0.70 -11.80 0.14
N LEU A 153 1.22 -11.39 -1.02
CA LEU A 153 2.34 -10.46 -1.11
C LEU A 153 2.05 -9.17 -0.32
N HIS A 154 0.92 -8.53 -0.59
CA HIS A 154 0.55 -7.28 0.08
C HIS A 154 0.24 -7.46 1.58
N SER A 155 -0.07 -8.68 2.05
CA SER A 155 -0.20 -8.93 3.49
C SER A 155 1.12 -8.74 4.24
N PHE A 156 2.27 -8.99 3.59
CA PHE A 156 3.58 -8.80 4.21
C PHE A 156 3.90 -7.33 4.47
N TYR A 157 3.31 -6.38 3.76
CA TYR A 157 3.36 -4.97 4.14
C TYR A 157 2.70 -4.75 5.51
N CYS A 158 1.49 -5.28 5.72
CA CYS A 158 0.76 -5.12 6.98
C CYS A 158 1.49 -5.79 8.16
N TRP A 159 2.03 -6.99 7.96
CA TRP A 159 2.85 -7.68 8.95
C TRP A 159 4.15 -6.94 9.23
N GLY A 160 4.77 -6.38 8.19
CA GLY A 160 5.94 -5.51 8.30
C GLY A 160 5.64 -4.27 9.12
N GLN A 161 4.54 -3.57 8.84
CA GLN A 161 4.08 -2.41 9.60
C GLN A 161 3.86 -2.77 11.08
N LEU A 162 3.14 -3.85 11.36
CA LEU A 162 2.91 -4.31 12.72
C LEU A 162 4.24 -4.63 13.44
N ALA A 163 5.16 -5.32 12.75
CA ALA A 163 6.47 -5.65 13.29
C ALA A 163 7.30 -4.40 13.61
N VAL A 164 7.27 -3.39 12.73
CA VAL A 164 7.97 -2.12 12.92
C VAL A 164 7.38 -1.37 14.12
N VAL A 165 6.07 -1.25 14.21
CA VAL A 165 5.41 -0.55 15.32
C VAL A 165 5.71 -1.24 16.65
N VAL A 166 5.37 -2.52 16.76
CA VAL A 166 5.55 -3.27 18.02
C VAL A 166 7.03 -3.41 18.36
N GLY A 167 7.87 -3.77 17.39
CA GLY A 167 9.31 -3.96 17.59
C GLY A 167 10.01 -2.67 18.01
N THR A 168 9.72 -1.56 17.33
CA THR A 168 10.30 -0.25 17.66
C THR A 168 9.85 0.22 19.04
N THR A 169 8.56 0.11 19.35
CA THR A 169 8.01 0.50 20.65
C THR A 169 8.59 -0.34 21.79
N ALA A 170 8.66 -1.67 21.62
CA ALA A 170 9.24 -2.57 22.61
C ALA A 170 10.74 -2.31 22.83
N LEU A 171 11.49 -2.09 21.74
CA LEU A 171 12.92 -1.77 21.82
C LEU A 171 13.15 -0.42 22.51
N LEU A 172 12.39 0.63 22.18
CA LEU A 172 12.48 1.93 22.88
C LEU A 172 12.19 1.82 24.37
N ALA A 173 11.23 0.97 24.77
CA ALA A 173 10.94 0.73 26.17
C ALA A 173 12.12 0.10 26.92
N VAL A 174 12.93 -0.73 26.25
CA VAL A 174 14.09 -1.41 26.83
C VAL A 174 15.36 -0.54 26.78
N ILE A 175 15.66 0.08 25.63
CA ILE A 175 16.91 0.81 25.45
C ILE A 175 16.81 2.30 25.84
N GLY A 176 15.60 2.81 26.01
CA GLY A 176 15.31 4.22 26.28
C GLY A 176 15.33 5.09 25.03
N GLN A 177 14.59 6.20 25.06
CA GLN A 177 14.43 7.12 23.93
C GLN A 177 15.74 7.79 23.49
N GLY A 178 16.70 8.00 24.41
CA GLY A 178 18.01 8.57 24.08
C GLY A 178 18.85 7.72 23.14
N ASN A 179 18.56 6.43 23.03
CA ASN A 179 19.28 5.48 22.20
C ASN A 179 18.57 5.16 20.87
N TRP A 180 17.62 5.99 20.45
CA TRP A 180 16.78 5.79 19.27
C TRP A 180 17.58 5.52 17.97
N THR A 181 18.81 6.05 17.88
CA THR A 181 19.68 5.92 16.69
C THR A 181 20.02 4.46 16.36
N TYR A 182 19.96 3.55 17.34
CA TYR A 182 20.14 2.12 17.06
C TYR A 182 18.99 1.51 16.27
N LEU A 183 17.80 2.08 16.33
CA LEU A 183 16.61 1.51 15.68
C LEU A 183 16.68 1.56 14.15
N PRO A 184 16.98 2.72 13.51
CA PRO A 184 17.13 2.76 12.05
C PRO A 184 18.25 1.84 11.56
N VAL A 185 19.37 1.74 12.32
CA VAL A 185 20.49 0.84 11.98
C VAL A 185 20.08 -0.63 12.07
N LEU A 186 19.32 -1.01 13.10
CA LEU A 186 18.78 -2.36 13.25
C LEU A 186 17.81 -2.70 12.10
N TRP A 187 16.89 -1.80 11.80
CA TRP A 187 15.94 -2.01 10.70
C TRP A 187 16.62 -2.00 9.33
N ALA A 188 17.76 -1.31 9.15
CA ALA A 188 18.55 -1.33 7.91
C ALA A 188 19.14 -2.71 7.58
N ILE A 189 19.27 -3.61 8.56
CA ILE A 189 19.74 -4.99 8.35
C ILE A 189 18.80 -5.75 7.40
N VAL A 190 17.49 -5.50 7.47
CA VAL A 190 16.49 -6.21 6.65
C VAL A 190 16.69 -5.90 5.16
N PRO A 191 16.68 -4.64 4.69
CA PRO A 191 16.96 -4.33 3.29
C PRO A 191 18.38 -4.71 2.87
N LEU A 192 19.38 -4.60 3.76
CA LEU A 192 20.75 -5.00 3.46
C LEU A 192 20.85 -6.50 3.13
N ILE A 193 20.27 -7.37 3.95
CA ILE A 193 20.23 -8.83 3.68
C ILE A 193 19.47 -9.09 2.38
N ASN A 194 18.31 -8.45 2.18
CA ASN A 194 17.50 -8.69 1.01
C ASN A 194 18.15 -8.20 -0.29
N THR A 195 19.05 -7.21 -0.22
CA THR A 195 19.93 -6.81 -1.32
C THR A 195 20.72 -8.02 -1.85
N PHE A 196 21.41 -8.74 -0.96
CA PHE A 196 22.19 -9.92 -1.34
C PHE A 196 21.34 -11.08 -1.84
N VAL A 197 20.10 -11.19 -1.34
CA VAL A 197 19.15 -12.19 -1.82
C VAL A 197 18.75 -11.86 -3.26
N PHE A 198 18.34 -10.61 -3.56
CA PHE A 198 17.94 -10.20 -4.92
C PHE A 198 19.08 -10.24 -5.95
N LEU A 199 20.33 -10.15 -5.53
CA LEU A 199 21.48 -10.36 -6.42
C LEU A 199 21.54 -11.81 -6.96
N LYS A 200 21.01 -12.79 -6.21
CA LYS A 200 21.20 -14.22 -6.48
C LYS A 200 19.94 -14.94 -6.98
N VAL A 201 18.74 -14.50 -6.56
CA VAL A 201 17.49 -15.19 -6.92
C VAL A 201 17.18 -15.08 -8.41
N PRO A 202 16.52 -16.06 -9.04
CA PRO A 202 16.06 -15.95 -10.41
C PRO A 202 15.02 -14.87 -10.54
N MET A 203 15.09 -14.06 -11.64
CA MET A 203 14.14 -12.98 -11.89
C MET A 203 13.25 -13.34 -13.07
N PRO A 204 11.95 -12.99 -13.03
CA PRO A 204 11.11 -13.13 -14.20
C PRO A 204 11.59 -12.19 -15.32
N LYS A 205 11.26 -12.56 -16.56
CA LYS A 205 11.51 -11.67 -17.70
C LYS A 205 10.52 -10.50 -17.65
N THR A 206 11.01 -9.31 -17.98
CA THR A 206 10.12 -8.18 -18.30
C THR A 206 9.40 -8.44 -19.62
N VAL A 207 8.26 -7.81 -19.82
CA VAL A 207 7.57 -7.78 -21.10
C VAL A 207 8.50 -7.10 -22.11
N SER A 208 8.71 -7.71 -23.31
CA SER A 208 9.56 -7.09 -24.32
C SER A 208 8.95 -5.77 -24.82
N GLU A 209 9.79 -4.83 -25.27
CA GLU A 209 9.30 -3.53 -25.78
C GLU A 209 8.36 -3.71 -27.00
N GLU A 210 8.60 -4.75 -27.81
CA GLU A 210 7.81 -5.05 -29.00
C GLU A 210 6.42 -5.58 -28.65
N ASP A 211 6.30 -6.30 -27.54
CA ASP A 211 5.05 -6.94 -27.08
C ASP A 211 4.26 -6.06 -26.13
N LYS A 212 4.83 -4.94 -25.63
CA LYS A 212 4.15 -4.06 -24.70
C LYS A 212 2.97 -3.34 -25.30
N THR A 213 1.91 -3.26 -24.50
CA THR A 213 0.82 -2.34 -24.78
C THR A 213 1.31 -0.90 -24.63
N PRO A 214 1.30 -0.08 -25.71
CA PRO A 214 1.73 1.32 -25.61
C PRO A 214 0.93 2.09 -24.58
N MET A 215 1.59 2.93 -23.76
CA MET A 215 0.97 3.72 -22.70
C MET A 215 -0.22 4.56 -23.18
N ARG A 216 -0.09 5.18 -24.35
CA ARG A 216 -1.18 5.93 -25.00
C ARG A 216 -2.43 5.07 -25.26
N HIS A 217 -2.24 3.79 -25.52
CA HIS A 217 -3.35 2.85 -25.74
C HIS A 217 -4.01 2.49 -24.39
N LEU A 218 -3.22 2.23 -23.37
CA LEU A 218 -3.73 2.01 -22.00
C LEU A 218 -4.58 3.21 -21.55
N LEU A 219 -4.00 4.41 -21.58
CA LEU A 219 -4.68 5.65 -21.16
C LEU A 219 -5.87 6.01 -22.05
N GLY A 220 -5.88 5.57 -23.31
CA GLY A 220 -7.03 5.71 -24.23
C GLY A 220 -8.14 4.69 -24.01
N THR A 221 -7.92 3.67 -23.16
CA THR A 221 -8.89 2.59 -22.94
C THR A 221 -9.76 2.91 -21.71
N PRO A 222 -11.10 3.03 -21.87
CA PRO A 222 -12.01 3.36 -20.76
C PRO A 222 -11.89 2.38 -19.58
N LEU A 223 -11.59 1.10 -19.87
CA LEU A 223 -11.39 0.08 -18.84
C LEU A 223 -10.14 0.35 -17.99
N PHE A 224 -9.06 0.86 -18.60
CA PHE A 224 -7.86 1.23 -17.87
C PHE A 224 -8.08 2.51 -17.04
N LEU A 225 -8.80 3.49 -17.57
CA LEU A 225 -9.21 4.66 -16.79
C LEU A 225 -10.09 4.27 -15.59
N ALA A 226 -10.98 3.28 -15.76
CA ALA A 226 -11.74 2.73 -14.62
C ALA A 226 -10.81 2.06 -13.59
N ALA A 227 -9.75 1.38 -14.01
CA ALA A 227 -8.75 0.81 -13.10
C ALA A 227 -7.99 1.90 -12.31
N LEU A 228 -7.67 3.04 -12.93
CA LEU A 228 -7.10 4.20 -12.23
C LEU A 228 -8.05 4.76 -11.19
N VAL A 229 -9.36 4.86 -11.52
CA VAL A 229 -10.39 5.28 -10.54
C VAL A 229 -10.49 4.28 -9.39
N LEU A 230 -10.42 2.97 -9.65
CA LEU A 230 -10.38 1.94 -8.61
C LEU A 230 -9.17 2.12 -7.70
N MET A 231 -7.96 2.30 -8.25
CA MET A 231 -6.76 2.51 -7.44
C MET A 231 -6.87 3.78 -6.61
N MET A 232 -7.26 4.89 -7.23
CA MET A 232 -7.40 6.17 -6.55
C MET A 232 -8.44 6.12 -5.41
N THR A 233 -9.60 5.55 -5.67
CA THR A 233 -10.65 5.42 -4.64
C THR A 233 -10.31 4.38 -3.58
N GLY A 234 -9.59 3.32 -3.94
CA GLY A 234 -9.06 2.34 -2.99
C GLY A 234 -8.06 2.95 -2.02
N GLY A 235 -7.06 3.67 -2.54
CA GLY A 235 -6.07 4.39 -1.75
C GLY A 235 -6.70 5.49 -0.88
N ALA A 236 -7.61 6.28 -1.43
CA ALA A 236 -8.34 7.29 -0.67
C ALA A 236 -9.14 6.68 0.50
N ALA A 237 -9.85 5.59 0.27
CA ALA A 237 -10.64 4.93 1.32
C ALA A 237 -9.74 4.33 2.41
N GLU A 238 -8.62 3.71 2.04
CA GLU A 238 -7.68 3.11 2.98
C GLU A 238 -7.02 4.18 3.87
N LEU A 239 -6.36 5.16 3.25
CA LEU A 239 -5.56 6.14 3.99
C LEU A 239 -6.40 7.16 4.74
N THR A 240 -7.60 7.52 4.26
CA THR A 240 -8.50 8.39 5.05
C THR A 240 -8.86 7.73 6.38
N MET A 241 -9.26 6.47 6.36
CA MET A 241 -9.62 5.76 7.60
C MET A 241 -8.40 5.59 8.52
N VAL A 242 -7.26 5.17 7.98
CA VAL A 242 -6.03 4.96 8.77
C VAL A 242 -5.57 6.25 9.44
N GLN A 243 -5.51 7.35 8.69
CA GLN A 243 -4.93 8.60 9.21
C GLN A 243 -5.84 9.31 10.19
N TRP A 244 -7.15 9.22 10.01
CA TRP A 244 -8.09 9.93 10.87
C TRP A 244 -8.66 9.12 12.02
N SER A 245 -8.53 7.78 12.02
CA SER A 245 -9.16 6.92 13.02
C SER A 245 -8.66 7.15 14.45
N SER A 246 -7.37 7.42 14.66
CA SER A 246 -6.83 7.74 15.99
C SER A 246 -7.32 9.09 16.49
N PHE A 247 -7.21 10.15 15.67
CA PHE A 247 -7.71 11.47 16.01
C PHE A 247 -9.23 11.46 16.25
N PHE A 248 -9.97 10.74 15.41
CA PHE A 248 -11.42 10.56 15.59
C PHE A 248 -11.75 9.83 16.90
N ALA A 249 -10.97 8.81 17.26
CA ALA A 249 -11.14 8.10 18.51
C ALA A 249 -10.91 9.01 19.73
N GLU A 250 -9.86 9.81 19.71
CA GLU A 250 -9.51 10.73 20.79
C GLU A 250 -10.47 11.92 20.86
N GLN A 251 -10.60 12.69 19.79
CA GLN A 251 -11.34 13.95 19.77
C GLN A 251 -12.82 13.77 19.49
N GLY A 252 -13.17 12.81 18.62
CA GLY A 252 -14.55 12.57 18.20
C GLY A 252 -15.33 11.61 19.09
N ILE A 253 -14.64 10.74 19.84
CA ILE A 253 -15.27 9.70 20.66
C ILE A 253 -14.84 9.78 22.13
N GLY A 254 -13.75 10.49 22.44
CA GLY A 254 -13.29 10.75 23.81
C GLY A 254 -12.58 9.58 24.48
N VAL A 255 -11.94 8.68 23.72
CA VAL A 255 -11.06 7.62 24.27
C VAL A 255 -9.64 8.15 24.46
N SER A 256 -8.82 7.49 25.30
CA SER A 256 -7.42 7.88 25.45
C SER A 256 -6.65 7.72 24.12
N LYS A 257 -5.58 8.51 23.97
CA LYS A 257 -4.73 8.46 22.77
C LYS A 257 -4.19 7.05 22.50
N GLU A 258 -3.70 6.38 23.55
CA GLU A 258 -3.14 5.03 23.42
C GLU A 258 -4.20 4.03 22.94
N MET A 259 -5.41 4.11 23.47
CA MET A 259 -6.54 3.30 23.02
C MET A 259 -6.96 3.66 21.61
N GLY A 260 -6.95 4.95 21.26
CA GLY A 260 -7.24 5.44 19.92
C GLY A 260 -6.25 4.91 18.89
N ASP A 261 -4.95 4.96 19.18
CA ASP A 261 -3.89 4.47 18.31
C ASP A 261 -3.95 2.92 18.15
N LEU A 262 -4.20 2.21 19.24
CA LEU A 262 -4.22 0.74 19.22
C LEU A 262 -5.48 0.19 18.54
N LEU A 263 -6.65 0.71 18.86
CA LEU A 263 -7.94 0.20 18.38
C LEU A 263 -8.40 0.87 17.08
N GLY A 264 -7.88 2.05 16.73
CA GLY A 264 -8.09 2.69 15.44
C GLY A 264 -7.13 2.10 14.39
N PRO A 265 -6.03 2.78 14.07
CA PRO A 265 -5.12 2.34 13.00
C PRO A 265 -4.42 1.01 13.30
N GLY A 266 -4.14 0.67 14.56
CA GLY A 266 -3.49 -0.60 14.92
C GLY A 266 -4.36 -1.82 14.61
N LEU A 267 -5.59 -1.83 15.11
CA LEU A 267 -6.52 -2.93 14.86
C LEU A 267 -6.99 -2.96 13.39
N PHE A 268 -7.11 -1.78 12.75
CA PHE A 268 -7.35 -1.69 11.31
C PHE A 268 -6.25 -2.42 10.52
N ALA A 269 -4.98 -2.12 10.77
CA ALA A 269 -3.84 -2.74 10.06
C ALA A 269 -3.77 -4.26 10.32
N LEU A 270 -4.04 -4.70 11.53
CA LEU A 270 -4.11 -6.11 11.89
C LEU A 270 -5.21 -6.84 11.09
N LEU A 271 -6.42 -6.30 11.08
CA LEU A 271 -7.56 -6.88 10.37
C LEU A 271 -7.35 -6.85 8.85
N MET A 272 -6.76 -5.79 8.32
CA MET A 272 -6.38 -5.69 6.92
C MET A 272 -5.35 -6.77 6.55
N GLY A 273 -4.33 -6.95 7.38
CA GLY A 273 -3.32 -8.00 7.20
C GLY A 273 -3.92 -9.41 7.22
N ILE A 274 -4.80 -9.69 8.18
CA ILE A 274 -5.54 -10.96 8.26
C ILE A 274 -6.39 -11.16 7.00
N GLY A 275 -7.10 -10.14 6.53
CA GLY A 275 -7.93 -10.21 5.32
C GLY A 275 -7.10 -10.52 4.06
N ARG A 276 -5.98 -9.80 3.85
CA ARG A 276 -5.04 -10.04 2.74
C ARG A 276 -4.44 -11.43 2.80
N PHE A 277 -3.97 -11.84 3.98
CA PHE A 277 -3.41 -13.18 4.19
C PHE A 277 -4.45 -14.28 3.94
N SER A 278 -5.65 -14.14 4.50
CA SER A 278 -6.72 -15.13 4.34
C SER A 278 -7.11 -15.30 2.87
N TYR A 279 -7.26 -14.21 2.14
CA TYR A 279 -7.50 -14.30 0.69
C TYR A 279 -6.29 -14.90 -0.05
N GLY A 280 -5.08 -14.58 0.36
CA GLY A 280 -3.86 -15.15 -0.20
C GLY A 280 -3.79 -16.68 -0.09
N VAL A 281 -4.29 -17.24 1.01
CA VAL A 281 -4.26 -18.68 1.28
C VAL A 281 -5.50 -19.41 0.72
N TRP A 282 -6.68 -18.84 0.89
CA TRP A 282 -7.96 -19.53 0.61
C TRP A 282 -8.77 -18.90 -0.53
N GLY A 283 -8.37 -17.71 -1.02
CA GLY A 283 -9.14 -16.92 -1.98
C GLY A 283 -9.20 -17.48 -3.40
N GLN A 284 -8.41 -18.52 -3.74
CA GLN A 284 -8.33 -19.10 -5.09
C GLN A 284 -9.69 -19.58 -5.65
N ARG A 285 -10.64 -19.89 -4.76
CA ARG A 285 -11.98 -20.36 -5.12
C ARG A 285 -13.04 -19.25 -5.16
N LEU A 286 -12.64 -18.03 -4.79
CA LEU A 286 -13.54 -16.88 -4.71
C LEU A 286 -13.40 -16.01 -5.96
N ASP A 287 -14.54 -15.55 -6.48
CA ASP A 287 -14.55 -14.55 -7.56
C ASP A 287 -14.09 -13.21 -6.99
N LEU A 288 -12.89 -12.77 -7.42
CA LEU A 288 -12.27 -11.53 -6.96
C LEU A 288 -13.16 -10.32 -7.18
N ARG A 289 -13.85 -10.24 -8.33
CA ARG A 289 -14.72 -9.12 -8.66
C ARG A 289 -15.90 -9.03 -7.70
N HIS A 290 -16.59 -10.14 -7.45
CA HIS A 290 -17.70 -10.17 -6.49
C HIS A 290 -17.23 -9.82 -5.09
N LEU A 291 -16.05 -10.32 -4.69
CA LEU A 291 -15.49 -10.01 -3.38
C LEU A 291 -15.15 -8.52 -3.24
N LEU A 292 -14.58 -7.90 -4.27
CA LEU A 292 -14.32 -6.45 -4.27
C LEU A 292 -15.60 -5.61 -4.19
N ILE A 293 -16.70 -6.06 -4.81
CA ILE A 293 -18.02 -5.40 -4.68
C ILE A 293 -18.50 -5.49 -3.22
N VAL A 294 -18.48 -6.68 -2.63
CA VAL A 294 -18.95 -6.90 -1.25
C VAL A 294 -18.10 -6.13 -0.25
N THR A 295 -16.78 -6.19 -0.40
CA THR A 295 -15.85 -5.56 0.54
C THR A 295 -15.85 -4.04 0.42
N SER A 296 -15.94 -3.47 -0.78
CA SER A 296 -16.07 -2.02 -0.94
C SER A 296 -17.40 -1.49 -0.42
N LEU A 297 -18.52 -2.23 -0.61
CA LEU A 297 -19.80 -1.91 -0.01
C LEU A 297 -19.69 -1.95 1.53
N GLY A 298 -19.08 -3.01 2.08
CA GLY A 298 -18.83 -3.15 3.51
C GLY A 298 -17.98 -2.01 4.08
N ALA A 299 -16.95 -1.56 3.35
CA ALA A 299 -16.14 -0.41 3.73
C ALA A 299 -16.99 0.88 3.81
N GLY A 300 -17.83 1.15 2.81
CA GLY A 300 -18.74 2.29 2.84
C GLY A 300 -19.69 2.23 4.05
N ILE A 301 -20.23 1.05 4.37
CA ILE A 301 -21.06 0.85 5.56
C ILE A 301 -20.28 1.11 6.84
N CYS A 302 -19.01 0.66 6.94
CA CYS A 302 -18.15 0.95 8.09
C CYS A 302 -17.95 2.46 8.28
N TYR A 303 -17.72 3.23 7.21
CA TYR A 303 -17.63 4.68 7.26
C TYR A 303 -18.93 5.31 7.79
N VAL A 304 -20.08 4.87 7.27
CA VAL A 304 -21.39 5.35 7.72
C VAL A 304 -21.60 5.04 9.21
N ILE A 305 -21.32 3.81 9.66
CA ILE A 305 -21.49 3.42 11.06
C ILE A 305 -20.54 4.23 11.96
N ALA A 306 -19.28 4.39 11.57
CA ALA A 306 -18.31 5.20 12.32
C ALA A 306 -18.81 6.64 12.50
N ALA A 307 -19.38 7.24 11.46
CA ALA A 307 -19.87 8.61 11.48
C ALA A 307 -21.20 8.77 12.26
N THR A 308 -22.13 7.83 12.16
CA THR A 308 -23.50 7.99 12.65
C THR A 308 -23.78 7.36 14.01
N SER A 309 -22.92 6.44 14.48
CA SER A 309 -23.14 5.79 15.77
C SER A 309 -22.90 6.76 16.95
N SER A 310 -23.83 6.77 17.90
CA SER A 310 -23.65 7.47 19.18
C SER A 310 -22.84 6.64 20.19
N ASN A 311 -22.65 5.35 19.95
CA ASN A 311 -21.86 4.47 20.79
C ASN A 311 -20.38 4.51 20.35
N ALA A 312 -19.50 4.97 21.24
CA ALA A 312 -18.06 5.10 21.01
C ALA A 312 -17.40 3.78 20.57
N ILE A 313 -17.77 2.66 21.21
CA ILE A 313 -17.20 1.35 20.91
C ILE A 313 -17.62 0.90 19.51
N VAL A 314 -18.89 1.12 19.15
CA VAL A 314 -19.38 0.75 17.80
C VAL A 314 -18.70 1.59 16.72
N SER A 315 -18.53 2.90 16.93
CA SER A 315 -17.78 3.77 16.00
C SER A 315 -16.34 3.29 15.82
N LEU A 316 -15.65 2.99 16.90
CA LEU A 316 -14.26 2.55 16.89
C LEU A 316 -14.09 1.17 16.24
N LEU A 317 -14.99 0.23 16.56
CA LEU A 317 -15.01 -1.09 15.90
C LEU A 317 -15.32 -0.98 14.41
N ALA A 318 -16.17 -0.05 14.00
CA ALA A 318 -16.43 0.19 12.58
C ALA A 318 -15.16 0.69 11.86
N CYS A 319 -14.38 1.61 12.48
CA CYS A 319 -13.09 2.02 11.95
C CYS A 319 -12.13 0.83 11.79
N ALA A 320 -12.03 -0.03 12.81
CA ALA A 320 -11.17 -1.20 12.79
C ALA A 320 -11.60 -2.24 11.74
N LEU A 321 -12.91 -2.57 11.70
CA LEU A 321 -13.48 -3.53 10.74
C LEU A 321 -13.38 -3.03 9.28
N CYS A 322 -13.32 -1.72 9.08
CA CYS A 322 -13.04 -1.14 7.77
C CYS A 322 -11.74 -1.72 7.17
N GLY A 323 -10.74 -2.05 8.00
CA GLY A 323 -9.49 -2.66 7.55
C GLY A 323 -9.69 -3.96 6.78
N ILE A 324 -10.52 -4.89 7.31
CA ILE A 324 -10.78 -6.15 6.60
C ILE A 324 -11.64 -5.92 5.34
N MET A 325 -12.50 -4.90 5.35
CA MET A 325 -13.33 -4.55 4.20
C MET A 325 -12.51 -3.88 3.07
N ILE A 326 -11.45 -3.15 3.41
CA ILE A 326 -10.59 -2.49 2.42
C ILE A 326 -9.45 -3.39 1.93
N CYS A 327 -9.15 -4.47 2.63
CA CYS A 327 -7.94 -5.27 2.47
C CYS A 327 -7.58 -5.66 1.03
N LEU A 328 -8.57 -5.84 0.16
CA LEU A 328 -8.36 -6.28 -1.22
C LEU A 328 -8.47 -5.16 -2.26
N LEU A 329 -8.86 -3.94 -1.90
CA LEU A 329 -9.12 -2.89 -2.88
C LEU A 329 -7.86 -2.58 -3.70
N TRP A 330 -6.71 -2.50 -3.06
CA TRP A 330 -5.43 -2.26 -3.72
C TRP A 330 -4.92 -3.50 -4.48
N PRO A 331 -4.59 -4.64 -3.83
CA PRO A 331 -4.04 -5.81 -4.52
C PRO A 331 -5.01 -6.43 -5.53
N GLY A 332 -6.31 -6.35 -5.26
CA GLY A 332 -7.35 -6.83 -6.16
C GLY A 332 -7.44 -6.00 -7.44
N THR A 333 -7.28 -4.67 -7.35
CA THR A 333 -7.27 -3.80 -8.53
C THR A 333 -6.05 -4.09 -9.41
N PHE A 334 -4.87 -4.29 -8.83
CA PHE A 334 -3.70 -4.74 -9.58
C PHE A 334 -4.00 -6.05 -10.32
N SER A 335 -4.53 -7.05 -9.61
CA SER A 335 -4.82 -8.36 -10.20
C SER A 335 -5.89 -8.30 -11.30
N LEU A 336 -6.98 -7.53 -11.09
CA LEU A 336 -8.01 -7.34 -12.11
C LEU A 336 -7.46 -6.65 -13.37
N THR A 337 -6.60 -5.65 -13.17
CA THR A 337 -6.02 -4.89 -14.29
C THR A 337 -4.99 -5.74 -15.03
N ALA A 338 -4.10 -6.44 -14.33
CA ALA A 338 -3.13 -7.34 -14.95
C ALA A 338 -3.79 -8.47 -15.76
N ALA A 339 -4.90 -9.02 -15.26
CA ALA A 339 -5.67 -10.02 -15.99
C ALA A 339 -6.27 -9.49 -17.31
N LYS A 340 -6.55 -8.18 -17.39
CA LYS A 340 -7.09 -7.53 -18.60
C LYS A 340 -6.02 -7.02 -19.54
N PHE A 341 -4.88 -6.62 -18.99
CA PHE A 341 -3.77 -6.05 -19.73
C PHE A 341 -2.47 -6.83 -19.44
N PRO A 342 -2.40 -8.12 -19.81
CA PRO A 342 -1.25 -8.98 -19.44
C PRO A 342 0.09 -8.48 -20.04
N MET A 343 0.02 -7.65 -21.08
CA MET A 343 1.18 -7.03 -21.73
C MET A 343 1.41 -5.59 -21.25
N GLY A 344 0.82 -5.18 -20.11
CA GLY A 344 0.93 -3.81 -19.58
C GLY A 344 2.32 -3.44 -19.05
N GLY A 345 3.13 -4.45 -18.67
CA GLY A 345 4.48 -4.24 -18.17
C GLY A 345 4.52 -3.49 -16.81
N ALA A 346 5.74 -3.17 -16.35
CA ALA A 346 5.93 -2.44 -15.09
C ALA A 346 5.34 -1.03 -15.13
N ALA A 347 5.32 -0.39 -16.30
CA ALA A 347 4.74 0.94 -16.47
C ALA A 347 3.24 1.01 -16.13
N MET A 348 2.48 -0.06 -16.43
CA MET A 348 1.07 -0.18 -16.04
C MET A 348 0.92 -0.19 -14.50
N PHE A 349 1.74 -0.98 -13.82
CA PHE A 349 1.72 -1.05 -12.36
C PHE A 349 2.13 0.27 -11.72
N ALA A 350 3.13 0.96 -12.29
CA ALA A 350 3.58 2.27 -11.81
C ALA A 350 2.47 3.33 -11.90
N ILE A 351 1.74 3.39 -13.02
CA ILE A 351 0.61 4.34 -13.15
C ILE A 351 -0.55 3.98 -12.21
N LEU A 352 -0.80 2.70 -12.01
CA LEU A 352 -1.81 2.26 -11.04
C LEU A 352 -1.41 2.66 -9.61
N ALA A 353 -0.14 2.41 -9.21
CA ALA A 353 0.38 2.83 -7.91
C ALA A 353 0.27 4.36 -7.74
N LEU A 354 0.73 5.12 -8.73
CA LEU A 354 0.60 6.59 -8.76
C LEU A 354 -0.84 7.07 -8.54
N ALA A 355 -1.82 6.41 -9.18
CA ALA A 355 -3.23 6.73 -8.98
C ALA A 355 -3.70 6.41 -7.56
N GLY A 356 -3.21 5.29 -6.97
CA GLY A 356 -3.46 4.91 -5.59
C GLY A 356 -2.93 5.92 -4.59
N ASP A 357 -1.66 6.36 -4.77
CA ASP A 357 -0.99 7.34 -3.93
C ASP A 357 -1.63 8.74 -4.04
N ALA A 358 -2.04 9.11 -5.27
CA ALA A 358 -2.82 10.34 -5.46
C ALA A 358 -4.14 10.29 -4.67
N GLY A 359 -4.82 9.15 -4.66
CA GLY A 359 -6.00 8.91 -3.83
C GLY A 359 -5.70 8.95 -2.34
N GLY A 360 -4.62 8.28 -1.95
CA GLY A 360 -4.12 8.24 -0.57
C GLY A 360 -3.71 9.59 -0.02
N THR A 361 -3.27 10.51 -0.88
CA THR A 361 -2.98 11.90 -0.52
C THR A 361 -4.26 12.74 -0.49
N ALA A 362 -5.10 12.61 -1.52
CA ALA A 362 -6.31 13.42 -1.66
C ALA A 362 -7.40 13.06 -0.64
N GLY A 363 -7.54 11.77 -0.29
CA GLY A 363 -8.59 11.30 0.62
C GLY A 363 -8.52 11.92 2.02
N PRO A 364 -7.40 11.78 2.73
CA PRO A 364 -7.22 12.42 4.04
C PRO A 364 -7.31 13.95 4.00
N ALA A 365 -6.76 14.59 2.95
CA ALA A 365 -6.86 16.03 2.76
C ALA A 365 -8.31 16.48 2.58
N LEU A 366 -9.09 15.73 1.79
CA LEU A 366 -10.52 15.98 1.60
C LEU A 366 -11.27 15.83 2.93
N ALA A 367 -11.00 14.78 3.72
CA ALA A 367 -11.62 14.58 5.01
C ALA A 367 -11.31 15.73 5.98
N GLY A 368 -10.05 16.21 6.03
CA GLY A 368 -9.67 17.37 6.81
C GLY A 368 -10.41 18.64 6.39
N GLY A 369 -10.43 18.94 5.08
CA GLY A 369 -11.17 20.10 4.56
C GLY A 369 -12.68 20.05 4.82
N LEU A 370 -13.28 18.84 4.74
CA LEU A 370 -14.69 18.65 5.09
C LEU A 370 -14.93 18.82 6.59
N ALA A 371 -13.99 18.39 7.44
CA ALA A 371 -14.06 18.60 8.88
C ALA A 371 -14.04 20.10 9.23
N ASP A 372 -13.14 20.88 8.62
CA ASP A 372 -13.09 22.33 8.79
C ASP A 372 -14.38 23.01 8.29
N ALA A 373 -15.00 22.50 7.22
CA ALA A 373 -16.26 23.01 6.69
C ALA A 373 -17.49 22.66 7.56
N SER A 374 -17.33 21.85 8.61
CA SER A 374 -18.42 21.38 9.48
C SER A 374 -19.10 22.50 10.27
N THR A 375 -18.39 23.61 10.55
CA THR A 375 -18.93 24.81 11.20
C THR A 375 -19.56 25.81 10.22
N GLY A 376 -19.57 25.51 8.92
CA GLY A 376 -20.10 26.33 7.84
C GLY A 376 -21.10 25.58 6.98
N VAL A 377 -20.72 25.30 5.74
CA VAL A 377 -21.63 24.68 4.72
C VAL A 377 -22.18 23.32 5.17
N LEU A 378 -21.43 22.55 5.95
CA LEU A 378 -21.81 21.21 6.44
C LEU A 378 -22.48 21.24 7.82
N GLU A 379 -22.72 22.42 8.39
CA GLU A 379 -23.34 22.56 9.72
C GLU A 379 -24.70 21.81 9.84
N PRO A 380 -25.60 21.82 8.84
CA PRO A 380 -26.85 21.06 8.93
C PRO A 380 -26.61 19.54 9.07
N ILE A 381 -25.59 19.01 8.40
CA ILE A 381 -25.20 17.58 8.51
C ILE A 381 -24.58 17.34 9.88
N ALA A 382 -23.68 18.22 10.33
CA ALA A 382 -23.03 18.09 11.63
C ALA A 382 -24.03 18.10 12.78
N ARG A 383 -25.07 18.95 12.73
CA ARG A 383 -26.14 18.99 13.74
C ARG A 383 -27.03 17.74 13.76
N ALA A 384 -27.14 17.02 12.64
CA ALA A 384 -27.93 15.79 12.55
C ALA A 384 -27.18 14.54 13.06
N LEU A 385 -25.86 14.66 13.27
CA LEU A 385 -25.00 13.58 13.73
C LEU A 385 -24.76 13.67 15.25
N PRO A 386 -24.33 12.56 15.90
CA PRO A 386 -23.89 12.62 17.27
C PRO A 386 -22.73 13.62 17.46
N SER A 387 -22.63 14.21 18.66
CA SER A 387 -21.52 15.13 18.96
C SER A 387 -20.16 14.44 18.76
N ASP A 388 -19.21 15.17 18.19
CA ASP A 388 -17.83 14.77 17.97
C ASP A 388 -16.82 15.74 18.60
N GLY A 389 -17.24 16.38 19.69
CA GLY A 389 -16.38 17.34 20.40
C GLY A 389 -16.06 18.61 19.59
N GLY A 390 -16.73 18.83 18.46
CA GLY A 390 -16.43 19.93 17.54
C GLY A 390 -15.31 19.64 16.53
N SER A 391 -14.86 18.38 16.44
CA SER A 391 -13.81 17.97 15.49
C SER A 391 -14.23 18.03 14.02
N GLY A 392 -15.55 18.02 13.75
CA GLY A 392 -16.11 17.99 12.39
C GLY A 392 -15.84 16.70 11.62
N LEU A 393 -15.26 15.70 12.27
CA LEU A 393 -14.88 14.44 11.59
C LEU A 393 -16.06 13.54 11.26
N ARG A 394 -17.15 13.58 12.03
CA ARG A 394 -18.34 12.76 11.73
C ARG A 394 -18.97 13.13 10.37
N PRO A 395 -19.31 14.39 10.09
CA PRO A 395 -19.79 14.76 8.75
C PRO A 395 -18.75 14.51 7.66
N ALA A 396 -17.45 14.72 7.93
CA ALA A 396 -16.39 14.43 6.99
C ALA A 396 -16.33 12.92 6.63
N LEU A 397 -16.30 12.02 7.61
CA LEU A 397 -16.28 10.58 7.39
C LEU A 397 -17.57 10.09 6.70
N LEU A 398 -18.74 10.67 7.03
CA LEU A 398 -20.00 10.34 6.35
C LEU A 398 -19.92 10.66 4.86
N LEU A 399 -19.39 11.80 4.48
CA LEU A 399 -19.21 12.18 3.07
C LEU A 399 -18.10 11.35 2.40
N CYS A 400 -17.02 11.04 3.11
CA CYS A 400 -15.97 10.16 2.60
C CYS A 400 -16.45 8.72 2.37
N ALA A 401 -17.59 8.30 2.95
CA ALA A 401 -18.23 7.02 2.62
C ALA A 401 -18.59 6.89 1.13
N LEU A 402 -18.75 8.01 0.41
CA LEU A 402 -18.96 8.00 -1.04
C LEU A 402 -17.78 7.38 -1.79
N VAL A 403 -16.56 7.47 -1.27
CA VAL A 403 -15.34 6.97 -1.93
C VAL A 403 -15.39 5.45 -2.15
N PRO A 404 -15.58 4.61 -1.12
CA PRO A 404 -15.73 3.17 -1.33
C PRO A 404 -17.01 2.79 -2.11
N PHE A 405 -18.08 3.61 -2.08
CA PHE A 405 -19.24 3.40 -2.94
C PHE A 405 -18.92 3.68 -4.43
N ILE A 406 -18.11 4.71 -4.73
CA ILE A 406 -17.61 4.96 -6.10
C ILE A 406 -16.78 3.76 -6.55
N PHE A 407 -15.89 3.23 -5.70
CA PHE A 407 -15.16 1.99 -5.98
C PHE A 407 -16.12 0.86 -6.33
N CYS A 408 -17.15 0.61 -5.50
CA CYS A 408 -18.14 -0.44 -5.69
C CYS A 408 -18.83 -0.34 -7.05
N VAL A 409 -19.31 0.85 -7.42
CA VAL A 409 -19.99 1.09 -8.71
C VAL A 409 -19.02 0.89 -9.87
N THR A 410 -17.77 1.34 -9.72
CA THR A 410 -16.74 1.21 -10.75
C THR A 410 -16.38 -0.25 -10.99
N VAL A 411 -16.14 -1.05 -9.95
CA VAL A 411 -15.85 -2.48 -10.11
C VAL A 411 -17.06 -3.27 -10.61
N TRP A 412 -18.27 -2.87 -10.26
CA TRP A 412 -19.49 -3.47 -10.80
C TRP A 412 -19.60 -3.28 -12.31
N ARG A 413 -19.16 -2.12 -12.84
CA ARG A 413 -19.07 -1.82 -14.28
C ARG A 413 -17.85 -2.45 -14.95
N PHE A 414 -16.83 -2.79 -14.21
CA PHE A 414 -15.60 -3.43 -14.68
C PHE A 414 -15.88 -4.90 -15.05
N ARG A 415 -16.56 -5.13 -16.21
CA ARG A 415 -16.95 -6.47 -16.63
C ARG A 415 -15.77 -7.21 -17.26
N PRO A 416 -15.56 -8.50 -16.96
CA PRO A 416 -14.67 -9.35 -17.76
C PRO A 416 -15.21 -9.39 -19.19
N ALA A 417 -14.32 -9.34 -20.18
CA ALA A 417 -14.73 -9.72 -21.54
C ALA A 417 -15.26 -11.16 -21.49
N PRO A 418 -16.33 -11.49 -22.24
CA PRO A 418 -16.76 -12.88 -22.36
C PRO A 418 -15.55 -13.72 -22.78
N ALA A 419 -15.37 -14.88 -22.14
CA ALA A 419 -14.35 -15.84 -22.57
C ALA A 419 -14.56 -16.08 -24.07
N PRO A 420 -13.49 -16.08 -24.90
CA PRO A 420 -13.65 -16.47 -26.29
C PRO A 420 -14.35 -17.83 -26.29
N LEU A 421 -15.48 -17.89 -26.98
CA LEU A 421 -16.15 -19.17 -27.27
C LEU A 421 -15.07 -20.01 -27.95
N ILE A 422 -14.60 -21.06 -27.28
CA ILE A 422 -13.78 -22.08 -27.91
C ILE A 422 -14.69 -22.59 -29.02
N SER A 423 -14.45 -22.18 -30.26
CA SER A 423 -15.09 -22.77 -31.42
C SER A 423 -14.59 -24.21 -31.43
N ASP A 424 -15.51 -25.11 -31.19
CA ASP A 424 -15.31 -26.57 -31.22
C ASP A 424 -15.12 -27.03 -32.67
N ASP A 425 -14.16 -26.41 -33.36
CA ASP A 425 -13.80 -26.72 -34.75
C ASP A 425 -12.81 -27.89 -34.87
N SER A 426 -12.36 -28.46 -33.73
CA SER A 426 -11.52 -29.67 -33.72
C SER A 426 -12.31 -30.99 -33.89
N ALA A 427 -13.66 -30.92 -33.96
CA ALA A 427 -14.50 -32.12 -34.14
C ALA A 427 -14.91 -32.41 -35.59
N ARG A 428 -14.36 -31.74 -36.61
CA ARG A 428 -14.60 -32.03 -38.01
C ARG A 428 -13.32 -32.34 -38.79
N GLU A 429 -12.66 -33.43 -38.41
CA GLU A 429 -11.87 -34.18 -39.38
C GLU A 429 -12.80 -35.13 -40.12
N PRO A 430 -12.96 -35.02 -41.44
CA PRO A 430 -13.69 -36.02 -42.21
C PRO A 430 -12.82 -37.30 -42.27
N ALA A 431 -13.38 -38.37 -41.80
CA ALA A 431 -12.86 -39.70 -42.09
C ALA A 431 -12.83 -39.91 -43.62
N ALA A 432 -11.65 -40.04 -44.21
CA ALA A 432 -11.43 -40.58 -45.51
C ALA A 432 -10.20 -41.53 -45.46
#